data_2882dc3b1aa2d03fca304b571b78d34b
#
_entry.id   2882dc3b1aa2d03fca304b571b78d34b
#
_cell.length_a   1.000
_cell.length_b   1.000
_cell.length_c   1.000
_cell.angle_alpha   90.00
_cell.angle_beta   90.00
_cell.angle_gamma   90.00
#
_symmetry.space_group_name_H-M   'P 1'
#
loop_
_entity.id
_entity.type
_entity.pdbx_description
1 polymer ?
#
loop_
_entity_poly.entity_id
_entity_poly.type
_entity_poly.pdbx_seq_one_letter_code
_entity_poly.pdbx_strand_id
1 'polypeptide(L)'
;NPAPVFTVKRHMKNHTNSQDPIQPKNRPAAVAGRFYPGSPERLKKEVEKLFAKAQSPFFPGESPRALIAPHAGYVFSGRVAASAYNQIDGSAGFKRVFVIASSHQMQFPGASLWTTGDYETPLGSVTVDQETCRALRESSPLFQYREEAHLNEHSLEVQLPFLQVKLGNGFRLV
;
A
#
# COMPACT_ATOMS: atom_id res chain seq x y z
N ASN A 1 46.94 -38.23 -36.49
CA ASN A 1 45.81 -37.25 -36.63
C ASN A 1 45.35 -36.86 -35.26
N PRO A 2 45.56 -35.60 -34.83
CA PRO A 2 44.98 -35.08 -33.58
C PRO A 2 43.51 -34.70 -33.83
N ALA A 3 42.67 -35.02 -32.86
CA ALA A 3 41.24 -34.71 -32.87
C ALA A 3 40.96 -33.18 -32.76
N PRO A 4 39.87 -32.66 -33.35
CA PRO A 4 39.60 -31.24 -33.34
C PRO A 4 39.16 -30.79 -31.96
N VAL A 5 39.80 -29.72 -31.47
CA VAL A 5 39.45 -29.02 -30.23
C VAL A 5 38.29 -28.04 -30.56
N PHE A 6 37.09 -28.34 -30.03
CA PHE A 6 35.97 -27.41 -30.14
C PHE A 6 36.07 -26.35 -29.04
N THR A 7 36.43 -25.13 -29.42
CA THR A 7 36.37 -23.97 -28.52
C THR A 7 34.98 -23.41 -28.49
N VAL A 8 34.25 -23.66 -27.42
CA VAL A 8 32.94 -23.04 -27.20
C VAL A 8 33.15 -21.59 -26.71
N LYS A 9 32.96 -20.62 -27.60
CA LYS A 9 32.87 -19.23 -27.25
C LYS A 9 31.56 -18.98 -26.47
N ARG A 10 31.62 -18.87 -25.14
CA ARG A 10 30.53 -18.36 -24.34
C ARG A 10 30.32 -16.88 -24.68
N HIS A 11 29.26 -16.56 -25.42
CA HIS A 11 28.76 -15.20 -25.51
C HIS A 11 28.12 -14.87 -24.16
N MET A 12 28.87 -14.21 -23.29
CA MET A 12 28.28 -13.48 -22.16
C MET A 12 27.52 -12.30 -22.75
N LYS A 13 26.19 -12.41 -22.84
CA LYS A 13 25.33 -11.24 -23.01
C LYS A 13 25.42 -10.44 -21.70
N ASN A 14 26.18 -9.36 -21.72
CA ASN A 14 26.10 -8.32 -20.71
C ASN A 14 24.68 -7.75 -20.81
N HIS A 15 23.79 -8.20 -19.92
CA HIS A 15 22.60 -7.44 -19.60
C HIS A 15 23.09 -6.21 -18.81
N THR A 16 23.40 -5.15 -19.54
CA THR A 16 23.46 -3.80 -18.95
C THR A 16 22.07 -3.52 -18.45
N ASN A 17 21.92 -3.59 -17.14
CA ASN A 17 20.74 -3.14 -16.42
C ASN A 17 20.74 -1.60 -16.55
N SER A 18 20.22 -1.08 -17.65
CA SER A 18 19.93 0.34 -17.82
C SER A 18 18.78 0.66 -16.86
N GLN A 19 19.13 0.93 -15.61
CA GLN A 19 18.21 1.59 -14.69
C GLN A 19 18.14 3.05 -15.13
N ASP A 20 17.29 3.34 -16.09
CA ASP A 20 16.82 4.70 -16.26
C ASP A 20 16.29 5.17 -14.89
N PRO A 21 16.60 6.40 -14.46
CA PRO A 21 16.09 6.92 -13.21
C PRO A 21 14.56 6.82 -13.24
N ILE A 22 14.00 5.97 -12.38
CA ILE A 22 12.56 5.79 -12.29
C ILE A 22 11.97 7.16 -11.97
N GLN A 23 11.25 7.75 -12.92
CA GLN A 23 10.59 9.04 -12.72
C GLN A 23 9.61 8.91 -11.55
N PRO A 24 9.59 9.87 -10.61
CA PRO A 24 8.62 9.85 -9.52
C PRO A 24 7.20 9.73 -10.10
N LYS A 25 6.50 8.69 -9.72
CA LYS A 25 5.15 8.40 -10.22
C LYS A 25 4.27 8.05 -9.05
N ASN A 26 3.30 8.90 -8.75
CA ASN A 26 2.29 8.58 -7.78
C ASN A 26 1.38 7.46 -8.28
N ARG A 27 0.88 6.67 -7.35
CA ARG A 27 -0.11 5.64 -7.62
C ARG A 27 -1.52 6.27 -7.56
N PRO A 28 -2.21 6.44 -8.70
CA PRO A 28 -3.54 7.04 -8.71
C PRO A 28 -4.58 6.12 -8.07
N ALA A 29 -5.68 6.70 -7.59
CA ALA A 29 -6.80 5.92 -7.07
C ALA A 29 -7.43 5.05 -8.17
N ALA A 30 -7.42 3.73 -8.02
CA ALA A 30 -7.94 2.79 -9.01
C ALA A 30 -9.43 2.46 -8.82
N VAL A 31 -9.95 2.54 -7.60
CA VAL A 31 -11.31 2.12 -7.27
C VAL A 31 -12.18 3.23 -6.69
N ALA A 32 -11.72 4.47 -6.72
CA ALA A 32 -12.51 5.65 -6.39
C ALA A 32 -13.77 5.74 -7.30
N GLY A 33 -14.92 6.05 -6.72
CA GLY A 33 -16.21 6.05 -7.41
C GLY A 33 -16.84 4.66 -7.60
N ARG A 34 -16.13 3.58 -7.27
CA ARG A 34 -16.63 2.19 -7.37
C ARG A 34 -16.68 1.50 -6.01
N PHE A 35 -15.57 1.47 -5.25
CA PHE A 35 -15.49 0.83 -3.94
C PHE A 35 -15.80 1.80 -2.80
N TYR A 36 -15.60 3.08 -3.03
CA TYR A 36 -15.87 4.19 -2.14
C TYR A 36 -16.16 5.47 -2.96
N PRO A 37 -16.77 6.52 -2.38
CA PRO A 37 -17.08 7.74 -3.12
C PRO A 37 -15.86 8.39 -3.77
N GLY A 38 -16.00 8.81 -5.04
CA GLY A 38 -14.92 9.42 -5.82
C GLY A 38 -14.71 10.92 -5.54
N SER A 39 -15.64 11.62 -4.85
CA SER A 39 -15.43 13.02 -4.47
C SER A 39 -14.91 13.14 -3.04
N PRO A 40 -14.00 14.10 -2.77
CA PRO A 40 -13.42 14.31 -1.43
C PRO A 40 -14.48 14.49 -0.34
N GLU A 41 -15.45 15.34 -0.58
CA GLU A 41 -16.49 15.70 0.40
C GLU A 41 -17.39 14.49 0.72
N ARG A 42 -17.79 13.75 -0.33
CA ARG A 42 -18.62 12.54 -0.15
C ARG A 42 -17.86 11.44 0.56
N LEU A 43 -16.58 11.25 0.21
CA LEU A 43 -15.74 10.24 0.83
C LEU A 43 -15.52 10.54 2.30
N LYS A 44 -15.13 11.78 2.64
CA LYS A 44 -14.94 12.21 4.02
C LYS A 44 -16.21 11.99 4.85
N LYS A 45 -17.35 12.46 4.35
CA LYS A 45 -18.65 12.30 5.02
C LYS A 45 -19.03 10.83 5.22
N GLU A 46 -18.75 9.97 4.23
CA GLU A 46 -19.04 8.53 4.35
C GLU A 46 -18.16 7.87 5.40
N VAL A 47 -16.84 8.15 5.41
CA VAL A 47 -15.93 7.60 6.42
C VAL A 47 -16.31 8.10 7.83
N GLU A 48 -16.61 9.38 8.00
CA GLU A 48 -17.06 9.94 9.29
C GLU A 48 -18.37 9.28 9.76
N LYS A 49 -19.33 9.06 8.86
CA LYS A 49 -20.57 8.34 9.17
C LYS A 49 -20.32 6.88 9.56
N LEU A 50 -19.37 6.21 8.92
CA LEU A 50 -18.95 4.86 9.28
C LEU A 50 -18.33 4.82 10.66
N PHE A 51 -17.44 5.77 10.98
CA PHE A 51 -16.87 5.91 12.33
C PHE A 51 -17.91 6.21 13.40
N ALA A 52 -18.89 7.07 13.12
CA ALA A 52 -19.97 7.38 14.06
C ALA A 52 -20.83 6.14 14.44
N LYS A 53 -20.82 5.10 13.60
CA LYS A 53 -21.54 3.83 13.81
C LYS A 53 -20.60 2.67 14.16
N ALA A 54 -19.32 2.94 14.29
CA ALA A 54 -18.31 1.93 14.58
C ALA A 54 -18.39 1.47 16.04
N GLN A 55 -17.84 0.29 16.30
CA GLN A 55 -17.61 -0.21 17.66
C GLN A 55 -16.69 0.76 18.41
N SER A 56 -17.07 1.11 19.63
CA SER A 56 -16.23 1.90 20.52
C SER A 56 -14.89 1.20 20.80
N PRO A 57 -13.83 1.95 21.08
CA PRO A 57 -12.55 1.37 21.48
C PRO A 57 -12.70 0.43 22.68
N PHE A 58 -12.09 -0.76 22.59
CA PHE A 58 -12.07 -1.73 23.68
C PHE A 58 -11.17 -1.26 24.83
N PHE A 59 -10.10 -0.52 24.48
CA PHE A 59 -9.13 0.02 25.43
C PHE A 59 -8.96 1.53 25.16
N PRO A 60 -9.82 2.39 25.77
CA PRO A 60 -9.74 3.83 25.57
C PRO A 60 -8.38 4.39 26.02
N GLY A 61 -7.77 5.24 25.19
CA GLY A 61 -6.44 5.81 25.43
C GLY A 61 -5.27 4.91 25.03
N GLU A 62 -5.54 3.70 24.55
CA GLU A 62 -4.53 2.79 24.01
C GLU A 62 -4.73 2.60 22.49
N SER A 63 -3.67 2.20 21.82
CA SER A 63 -3.72 1.83 20.38
C SER A 63 -3.19 0.44 20.18
N PRO A 64 -3.86 -0.37 19.35
CA PRO A 64 -3.36 -1.68 18.98
C PRO A 64 -2.04 -1.55 18.22
N ARG A 65 -1.11 -2.49 18.39
CA ARG A 65 0.13 -2.56 17.59
C ARG A 65 -0.13 -3.03 16.17
N ALA A 66 -1.18 -3.80 15.98
CA ALA A 66 -1.64 -4.29 14.69
C ALA A 66 -3.17 -4.48 14.72
N LEU A 67 -3.79 -4.36 13.56
CA LEU A 67 -5.21 -4.67 13.38
C LEU A 67 -5.44 -5.41 12.06
N ILE A 68 -6.53 -6.13 11.99
CA ILE A 68 -7.00 -6.78 10.76
C ILE A 68 -8.31 -6.10 10.36
N ALA A 69 -8.35 -5.58 9.13
CA ALA A 69 -9.52 -4.92 8.57
C ALA A 69 -9.90 -5.57 7.23
N PRO A 70 -11.21 -5.68 6.92
CA PRO A 70 -11.66 -6.14 5.61
C PRO A 70 -11.37 -5.09 4.53
N HIS A 71 -11.30 -5.52 3.27
CA HIS A 71 -10.94 -4.67 2.13
C HIS A 71 -11.93 -4.73 0.95
N ALA A 72 -13.20 -5.06 1.19
CA ALA A 72 -14.22 -4.93 0.18
C ALA A 72 -14.68 -3.47 0.02
N GLY A 73 -15.53 -3.19 -0.96
CA GLY A 73 -16.14 -1.87 -1.10
C GLY A 73 -16.90 -1.45 0.16
N TYR A 74 -16.94 -0.15 0.44
CA TYR A 74 -17.47 0.41 1.71
C TYR A 74 -18.92 0.03 2.00
N VAL A 75 -19.73 -0.17 0.98
CA VAL A 75 -21.13 -0.65 1.13
C VAL A 75 -21.17 -2.02 1.81
N PHE A 76 -20.19 -2.88 1.57
CA PHE A 76 -20.14 -4.25 2.08
C PHE A 76 -19.36 -4.36 3.40
N SER A 77 -18.23 -3.74 3.49
CA SER A 77 -17.31 -3.96 4.62
C SER A 77 -16.93 -2.70 5.39
N GLY A 78 -17.33 -1.52 4.94
CA GLY A 78 -16.91 -0.24 5.52
C GLY A 78 -17.23 -0.12 7.02
N ARG A 79 -18.37 -0.64 7.47
CA ARG A 79 -18.73 -0.62 8.91
C ARG A 79 -17.79 -1.45 9.77
N VAL A 80 -17.39 -2.63 9.28
CA VAL A 80 -16.45 -3.51 10.01
C VAL A 80 -15.06 -2.91 9.97
N ALA A 81 -14.62 -2.40 8.81
CA ALA A 81 -13.35 -1.69 8.68
C ALA A 81 -13.29 -0.49 9.63
N ALA A 82 -14.33 0.36 9.65
CA ALA A 82 -14.41 1.50 10.58
C ALA A 82 -14.29 1.05 12.05
N SER A 83 -14.91 -0.07 12.44
CA SER A 83 -14.80 -0.60 13.81
C SER A 83 -13.38 -1.03 14.15
N ALA A 84 -12.65 -1.61 13.19
CA ALA A 84 -11.23 -1.93 13.36
C ALA A 84 -10.38 -0.66 13.51
N TYR A 85 -10.53 0.29 12.60
CA TYR A 85 -9.77 1.55 12.63
C TYR A 85 -10.15 2.45 13.81
N ASN A 86 -11.36 2.33 14.35
CA ASN A 86 -11.77 3.10 15.53
C ASN A 86 -11.05 2.67 16.82
N GLN A 87 -10.38 1.51 16.83
CA GLN A 87 -9.53 1.09 17.94
C GLN A 87 -8.21 1.88 18.02
N ILE A 88 -7.84 2.62 16.98
CA ILE A 88 -6.64 3.45 16.98
C ILE A 88 -6.95 4.77 17.71
N ASP A 89 -6.09 5.16 18.64
CA ASP A 89 -6.10 6.52 19.16
C ASP A 89 -5.47 7.46 18.11
N GLY A 90 -6.29 8.36 17.56
CA GLY A 90 -5.83 9.34 16.56
C GLY A 90 -4.76 10.31 17.08
N SER A 91 -4.65 10.48 18.40
CA SER A 91 -3.63 11.32 19.03
C SER A 91 -2.29 10.61 19.28
N ALA A 92 -2.20 9.30 19.05
CA ALA A 92 -0.99 8.49 19.35
C ALA A 92 0.26 8.88 18.54
N GLY A 93 0.12 9.75 17.53
CA GLY A 93 1.24 10.34 16.80
C GLY A 93 2.05 9.33 15.98
N PHE A 94 1.40 8.34 15.39
CA PHE A 94 2.04 7.36 14.53
C PHE A 94 2.81 8.05 13.38
N LYS A 95 4.11 7.77 13.29
CA LYS A 95 4.96 8.31 12.23
C LYS A 95 4.95 7.44 10.98
N ARG A 96 4.67 6.15 11.14
CA ARG A 96 4.72 5.15 10.08
C ARG A 96 3.63 4.11 10.28
N VAL A 97 2.97 3.74 9.18
CA VAL A 97 1.94 2.69 9.14
C VAL A 97 2.32 1.68 8.07
N PHE A 98 2.50 0.43 8.49
CA PHE A 98 2.69 -0.69 7.58
C PHE A 98 1.33 -1.27 7.21
N VAL A 99 1.02 -1.33 5.91
CA VAL A 99 -0.22 -1.94 5.42
C VAL A 99 0.13 -3.16 4.58
N ILE A 100 -0.19 -4.34 5.11
CA ILE A 100 0.02 -5.61 4.41
C ILE A 100 -1.32 -6.03 3.82
N ALA A 101 -1.39 -6.12 2.50
CA ALA A 101 -2.61 -6.40 1.77
C ALA A 101 -2.42 -7.49 0.71
N SER A 102 -3.51 -8.18 0.36
CA SER A 102 -3.49 -9.25 -0.65
C SER A 102 -3.34 -8.68 -2.05
N SER A 103 -2.57 -9.35 -2.91
CA SER A 103 -2.55 -9.08 -4.35
C SER A 103 -3.61 -9.93 -5.06
N HIS A 104 -4.63 -9.27 -5.64
CA HIS A 104 -5.67 -9.92 -6.44
C HIS A 104 -5.35 -9.87 -7.94
N GLN A 105 -4.41 -9.04 -8.35
CA GLN A 105 -4.10 -8.79 -9.75
C GLN A 105 -3.01 -9.71 -10.29
N MET A 106 -2.09 -10.15 -9.42
CA MET A 106 -1.02 -11.05 -9.83
C MET A 106 -0.53 -11.90 -8.66
N GLN A 107 0.00 -13.08 -9.00
CA GLN A 107 0.63 -13.98 -8.05
C GLN A 107 2.16 -13.86 -8.14
N PHE A 108 2.82 -13.70 -6.99
CA PHE A 108 4.27 -13.65 -6.89
C PHE A 108 4.72 -14.05 -5.48
N PRO A 109 5.95 -14.54 -5.31
CA PRO A 109 6.50 -14.81 -3.98
C PRO A 109 6.93 -13.52 -3.28
N GLY A 110 6.73 -13.43 -1.96
CA GLY A 110 7.16 -12.29 -1.15
C GLY A 110 6.15 -11.15 -1.14
N ALA A 111 6.65 -9.92 -1.05
CA ALA A 111 5.85 -8.71 -1.01
C ALA A 111 6.34 -7.67 -2.02
N SER A 112 5.41 -6.91 -2.58
CA SER A 112 5.72 -5.77 -3.44
C SER A 112 5.54 -4.47 -2.67
N LEU A 113 6.54 -3.59 -2.76
CA LEU A 113 6.56 -2.27 -2.15
C LEU A 113 6.44 -1.20 -3.24
N TRP A 114 5.57 -0.20 -3.04
CA TRP A 114 5.51 0.95 -3.93
C TRP A 114 6.66 1.90 -3.61
N THR A 115 7.60 2.09 -4.56
CA THR A 115 8.83 2.83 -4.34
C THR A 115 9.06 3.98 -5.32
N THR A 116 8.03 4.39 -6.06
CA THR A 116 8.19 5.41 -7.11
C THR A 116 7.48 6.72 -6.80
N GLY A 117 6.64 6.79 -5.77
CA GLY A 117 5.89 7.99 -5.41
C GLY A 117 4.92 7.71 -4.27
N ASP A 118 3.90 8.53 -4.16
CA ASP A 118 2.88 8.46 -3.11
C ASP A 118 1.62 7.74 -3.61
N TYR A 119 0.74 7.36 -2.69
CA TYR A 119 -0.61 6.88 -3.03
C TYR A 119 -1.58 8.04 -3.08
N GLU A 120 -2.38 8.12 -4.14
CA GLU A 120 -3.42 9.13 -4.28
C GLU A 120 -4.78 8.57 -3.87
N THR A 121 -5.54 9.37 -3.15
CA THR A 121 -6.95 9.15 -2.83
C THR A 121 -7.72 10.44 -3.10
N PRO A 122 -9.05 10.42 -3.17
CA PRO A 122 -9.83 11.65 -3.21
C PRO A 122 -9.59 12.58 -2.00
N LEU A 123 -9.10 12.08 -0.86
CA LEU A 123 -8.75 12.89 0.31
C LEU A 123 -7.33 13.49 0.25
N GLY A 124 -6.61 13.30 -0.84
CA GLY A 124 -5.23 13.74 -1.04
C GLY A 124 -4.22 12.60 -1.04
N SER A 125 -2.95 12.95 -1.20
CA SER A 125 -1.85 12.00 -1.25
C SER A 125 -1.51 11.45 0.14
N VAL A 126 -1.18 10.17 0.20
CA VAL A 126 -0.59 9.49 1.34
C VAL A 126 0.88 9.25 1.04
N THR A 127 1.74 9.93 1.78
CA THR A 127 3.19 9.87 1.55
C THR A 127 3.74 8.48 1.87
N VAL A 128 4.44 7.89 0.90
CA VAL A 128 5.15 6.61 1.06
C VAL A 128 6.52 6.86 1.69
N ASP A 129 6.88 6.06 2.69
CA ASP A 129 8.21 6.08 3.29
C ASP A 129 9.23 5.39 2.37
N GLN A 130 9.72 6.14 1.39
CA GLN A 130 10.63 5.65 0.36
C GLN A 130 11.95 5.10 0.95
N GLU A 131 12.42 5.69 2.04
CA GLU A 131 13.64 5.25 2.72
C GLU A 131 13.44 3.86 3.33
N THR A 132 12.35 3.67 4.09
CA THR A 132 12.03 2.37 4.69
C THR A 132 11.74 1.32 3.62
N CYS A 133 11.00 1.66 2.57
CA CYS A 133 10.73 0.74 1.46
C CYS A 133 12.02 0.29 0.76
N ARG A 134 12.97 1.21 0.57
CA ARG A 134 14.28 0.89 -0.01
C ARG A 134 15.07 -0.03 0.90
N ALA A 135 15.16 0.28 2.19
CA ALA A 135 15.87 -0.54 3.17
C ALA A 135 15.28 -1.97 3.25
N LEU A 136 13.96 -2.12 3.18
CA LEU A 136 13.33 -3.44 3.12
C LEU A 136 13.73 -4.21 1.86
N ARG A 137 13.72 -3.57 0.69
CA ARG A 137 14.13 -4.22 -0.57
C ARG A 137 15.59 -4.66 -0.56
N GLU A 138 16.47 -3.91 0.09
CA GLU A 138 17.89 -4.24 0.26
C GLU A 138 18.09 -5.38 1.28
N SER A 139 17.18 -5.52 2.25
CA SER A 139 17.32 -6.52 3.32
C SER A 139 16.99 -7.94 2.88
N SER A 140 16.16 -8.15 1.86
CA SER A 140 15.74 -9.48 1.42
C SER A 140 15.17 -9.47 0.00
N PRO A 141 15.45 -10.50 -0.82
CA PRO A 141 14.88 -10.66 -2.15
C PRO A 141 13.36 -10.93 -2.13
N LEU A 142 12.77 -11.18 -0.97
CA LEU A 142 11.32 -11.29 -0.81
C LEU A 142 10.61 -9.94 -0.97
N PHE A 143 11.31 -8.82 -0.76
CA PHE A 143 10.76 -7.48 -0.97
C PHE A 143 11.14 -6.96 -2.35
N GLN A 144 10.15 -6.74 -3.19
CA GLN A 144 10.32 -6.37 -4.59
C GLN A 144 9.53 -5.09 -4.90
N TYR A 145 9.74 -4.52 -6.07
CA TYR A 145 8.84 -3.56 -6.68
C TYR A 145 8.22 -4.22 -7.92
N ARG A 146 6.90 -4.29 -7.96
CA ARG A 146 6.12 -4.76 -9.09
C ARG A 146 4.96 -3.81 -9.30
N GLU A 147 5.07 -2.96 -10.30
CA GLU A 147 4.06 -1.92 -10.57
C GLU A 147 2.67 -2.52 -10.77
N GLU A 148 2.60 -3.63 -11.49
CA GLU A 148 1.35 -4.33 -11.83
C GLU A 148 0.62 -4.86 -10.59
N ALA A 149 1.34 -5.15 -9.51
CA ALA A 149 0.76 -5.56 -8.24
C ALA A 149 0.02 -4.43 -7.52
N HIS A 150 0.25 -3.17 -7.93
CA HIS A 150 -0.32 -2.00 -7.27
C HIS A 150 -1.35 -1.24 -8.10
N LEU A 151 -1.12 -1.05 -9.40
CA LEU A 151 -1.88 -0.09 -10.23
C LEU A 151 -3.40 -0.30 -10.18
N ASN A 152 -3.86 -1.54 -10.25
CA ASN A 152 -5.29 -1.88 -10.23
C ASN A 152 -5.72 -2.62 -8.94
N GLU A 153 -4.83 -2.66 -7.93
CA GLU A 153 -5.11 -3.35 -6.69
C GLU A 153 -5.89 -2.43 -5.73
N HIS A 154 -6.91 -2.98 -5.10
CA HIS A 154 -7.81 -2.25 -4.23
C HIS A 154 -7.59 -2.52 -2.74
N SER A 155 -7.03 -3.67 -2.39
CA SER A 155 -6.96 -4.17 -1.01
C SER A 155 -6.26 -3.22 -0.04
N LEU A 156 -5.16 -2.58 -0.50
CA LEU A 156 -4.48 -1.53 0.26
C LEU A 156 -5.21 -0.19 0.13
N GLU A 157 -5.63 0.18 -1.08
CA GLU A 157 -6.21 1.49 -1.37
C GLU A 157 -7.43 1.81 -0.50
N VAL A 158 -8.33 0.84 -0.30
CA VAL A 158 -9.55 1.04 0.48
C VAL A 158 -9.28 1.28 1.98
N GLN A 159 -8.09 1.00 2.46
CA GLN A 159 -7.68 1.26 3.85
C GLN A 159 -7.30 2.72 4.07
N LEU A 160 -6.77 3.38 3.03
CA LEU A 160 -6.15 4.70 3.15
C LEU A 160 -7.11 5.79 3.62
N PRO A 161 -8.36 5.90 3.13
CA PRO A 161 -9.27 6.92 3.62
C PRO A 161 -9.61 6.80 5.12
N PHE A 162 -9.68 5.58 5.67
CA PHE A 162 -9.85 5.40 7.11
C PHE A 162 -8.66 5.92 7.89
N LEU A 163 -7.43 5.61 7.43
CA LEU A 163 -6.19 6.10 8.03
C LEU A 163 -6.10 7.63 7.94
N GLN A 164 -6.41 8.21 6.78
CA GLN A 164 -6.38 9.67 6.59
C GLN A 164 -7.35 10.41 7.51
N VAL A 165 -8.57 9.90 7.67
CA VAL A 165 -9.56 10.52 8.57
C VAL A 165 -9.19 10.32 10.03
N LYS A 166 -8.62 9.15 10.40
CA LYS A 166 -8.30 8.82 11.79
C LYS A 166 -6.99 9.46 12.29
N LEU A 167 -5.95 9.49 11.44
CA LEU A 167 -4.60 9.92 11.79
C LEU A 167 -4.21 11.29 11.19
N GLY A 168 -5.02 11.80 10.24
CA GLY A 168 -4.60 12.92 9.40
C GLY A 168 -3.49 12.52 8.42
N ASN A 169 -2.77 13.51 7.88
CA ASN A 169 -1.71 13.28 6.88
C ASN A 169 -0.30 13.26 7.48
N GLY A 170 -0.18 13.06 8.80
CA GLY A 170 1.11 13.10 9.51
C GLY A 170 1.90 11.79 9.51
N PHE A 171 1.35 10.69 9.00
CA PHE A 171 2.02 9.40 8.91
C PHE A 171 2.61 9.15 7.52
N ARG A 172 3.56 8.22 7.44
CA ARG A 172 4.10 7.67 6.19
C ARG A 172 3.66 6.22 6.03
N LEU A 173 3.32 5.84 4.81
CA LEU A 173 2.90 4.50 4.41
C LEU A 173 4.10 3.62 4.03
N VAL A 174 4.08 2.36 4.46
CA VAL A 174 4.97 1.30 4.00
C VAL A 174 4.15 0.12 3.52
#